data_ae3485b4935d80eb46f9233566aa6c35
#
_entry.id   ae3485b4935d80eb46f9233566aa6c35
#
_cell.length_a   1.000
_cell.length_b   1.000
_cell.length_c   1.000
_cell.angle_alpha   90.00
_cell.angle_beta   90.00
_cell.angle_gamma   90.00
#
_symmetry.space_group_name_H-M   'P 1'
#
loop_
_entity.id
_entity.type
_entity.pdbx_description
1 polymer ?
#
loop_
_entity_poly.entity_id
_entity_poly.type
_entity_poly.pdbx_seq_one_letter_code
_entity_poly.pdbx_strand_id
1 'polypeptide(L)'
;MKTYAEQFASWANSLDVKSLDEDLVKNLKFLLKDICGLVISARNEDYVQSLVKTYKNSGNIFVLGHKEKFDLSSSAIISGTSAHGEDYDDTFEGNPMHVGASMISMCLSAGQYFNLSGEQLIKSLVVGGELMCRLALVAPTAMHKQGFHPTAICGTFGVTAGIASVLNLSDKQFASALGIAGSLSSGIIEYLAEGTSTKRLHPGWATSSGMQAAMIAKNNFAGPRTVFEGDHGFFNSFAKKDIDRNFNELTNDLGKVYHVKNLAFKPFACGTMTQPFIDCAIRLKEKIGDISKIKKIKALVGEGTVHRLWEPISEKRNPSSAYSAKFSTPYCIAIGLLKGKAGLAEFDEKNINDQEILKLTQLIEYEIDPDDEYPKNYSGTLVVETEEGQIIEKQACLRGGKKQPLVFKDIDQKFN
;
A
#
# COMPACT_ATOMS: atom_id res chain seq x y z
N MET A 1 35.12 3.04 -1.93
CA MET A 1 34.02 2.23 -2.48
C MET A 1 32.78 3.10 -2.54
N LYS A 2 31.93 3.03 -3.58
CA LYS A 2 30.66 3.74 -3.62
C LYS A 2 29.71 3.15 -2.57
N THR A 3 28.98 4.00 -1.83
CA THR A 3 27.89 3.58 -0.92
C THR A 3 26.70 3.04 -1.72
N TYR A 4 25.76 2.34 -1.07
CA TYR A 4 24.54 1.87 -1.72
C TYR A 4 23.70 3.02 -2.30
N ALA A 5 23.63 4.16 -1.59
CA ALA A 5 22.97 5.36 -2.09
C ALA A 5 23.62 5.92 -3.35
N GLU A 6 24.96 5.95 -3.43
CA GLU A 6 25.71 6.41 -4.62
C GLU A 6 25.58 5.43 -5.80
N GLN A 7 25.52 4.12 -5.54
CA GLN A 7 25.33 3.11 -6.59
C GLN A 7 23.91 3.21 -7.17
N PHE A 8 22.91 3.34 -6.32
CA PHE A 8 21.52 3.52 -6.76
C PHE A 8 21.33 4.83 -7.55
N ALA A 9 21.92 5.94 -7.09
CA ALA A 9 21.90 7.22 -7.78
C ALA A 9 22.50 7.13 -9.20
N SER A 10 23.64 6.46 -9.33
CA SER A 10 24.32 6.26 -10.62
C SER A 10 23.45 5.48 -11.60
N TRP A 11 22.76 4.41 -11.15
CA TRP A 11 21.80 3.68 -11.96
C TRP A 11 20.59 4.54 -12.34
N ALA A 12 19.99 5.23 -11.38
CA ALA A 12 18.80 6.05 -11.62
C ALA A 12 19.05 7.16 -12.65
N ASN A 13 20.24 7.78 -12.61
CA ASN A 13 20.65 8.79 -13.59
C ASN A 13 20.87 8.20 -14.99
N SER A 14 21.38 6.96 -15.09
CA SER A 14 21.62 6.27 -16.36
C SER A 14 20.37 5.62 -16.99
N LEU A 15 19.25 5.57 -16.27
CA LEU A 15 18.03 4.91 -16.74
C LEU A 15 17.44 5.60 -17.98
N ASP A 16 17.38 4.86 -19.09
CA ASP A 16 16.66 5.24 -20.30
C ASP A 16 15.23 4.64 -20.26
N VAL A 17 14.23 5.50 -20.21
CA VAL A 17 12.82 5.09 -20.17
C VAL A 17 12.39 4.32 -21.41
N LYS A 18 13.03 4.58 -22.57
CA LYS A 18 12.72 3.89 -23.83
C LYS A 18 13.16 2.42 -23.85
N SER A 19 14.08 2.05 -22.95
CA SER A 19 14.51 0.65 -22.80
C SER A 19 13.64 -0.18 -21.85
N LEU A 20 12.64 0.43 -21.24
CA LEU A 20 11.75 -0.27 -20.29
C LEU A 20 10.82 -1.24 -21.01
N ASP A 21 10.60 -2.39 -20.37
CA ASP A 21 9.63 -3.39 -20.78
C ASP A 21 8.21 -2.79 -20.86
N GLU A 22 7.51 -3.08 -21.96
CA GLU A 22 6.15 -2.58 -22.22
C GLU A 22 5.16 -2.98 -21.11
N ASP A 23 5.28 -4.18 -20.56
CA ASP A 23 4.42 -4.65 -19.46
C ASP A 23 4.66 -3.85 -18.17
N LEU A 24 5.92 -3.45 -17.89
CA LEU A 24 6.21 -2.57 -16.78
C LEU A 24 5.51 -1.22 -16.95
N VAL A 25 5.66 -0.60 -18.11
CA VAL A 25 5.01 0.69 -18.42
C VAL A 25 3.48 0.58 -18.35
N LYS A 26 2.93 -0.52 -18.84
CA LYS A 26 1.50 -0.81 -18.77
C LYS A 26 1.00 -0.92 -17.33
N ASN A 27 1.72 -1.66 -16.47
CA ASN A 27 1.37 -1.80 -15.06
C ASN A 27 1.44 -0.46 -14.31
N LEU A 28 2.42 0.40 -14.62
CA LEU A 28 2.49 1.76 -14.06
C LEU A 28 1.32 2.64 -14.49
N LYS A 29 0.85 2.49 -15.74
CA LYS A 29 -0.38 3.18 -16.20
C LYS A 29 -1.64 2.66 -15.49
N PHE A 30 -1.70 1.35 -15.20
CA PHE A 30 -2.78 0.79 -14.38
C PHE A 30 -2.74 1.34 -12.96
N LEU A 31 -1.55 1.42 -12.35
CA LEU A 31 -1.34 2.01 -11.03
C LEU A 31 -1.81 3.48 -11.01
N LEU A 32 -1.44 4.25 -12.04
CA LEU A 32 -1.89 5.64 -12.17
C LEU A 32 -3.43 5.72 -12.20
N LYS A 33 -4.08 4.89 -13.02
CA LYS A 33 -5.55 4.87 -13.13
C LYS A 33 -6.20 4.50 -11.80
N ASP A 34 -5.73 3.43 -11.17
CA ASP A 34 -6.25 2.92 -9.91
C ASP A 34 -6.18 4.00 -8.81
N ILE A 35 -5.01 4.58 -8.61
CA ILE A 35 -4.81 5.60 -7.58
C ILE A 35 -5.56 6.90 -7.87
N CYS A 36 -5.63 7.35 -9.13
CA CYS A 36 -6.44 8.52 -9.48
C CYS A 36 -7.93 8.31 -9.15
N GLY A 37 -8.45 7.11 -9.39
CA GLY A 37 -9.81 6.73 -8.99
C GLY A 37 -10.02 6.84 -7.48
N LEU A 38 -9.08 6.32 -6.68
CA LEU A 38 -9.12 6.39 -5.22
C LEU A 38 -9.05 7.83 -4.70
N VAL A 39 -8.19 8.67 -5.28
CA VAL A 39 -8.11 10.11 -4.90
C VAL A 39 -9.45 10.80 -5.14
N ILE A 40 -10.09 10.56 -6.29
CA ILE A 40 -11.41 11.14 -6.60
C ILE A 40 -12.49 10.58 -5.69
N SER A 41 -12.50 9.28 -5.44
CA SER A 41 -13.49 8.60 -4.58
C SER A 41 -13.48 9.16 -3.16
N ALA A 42 -12.31 9.33 -2.56
CA ALA A 42 -12.14 9.79 -1.19
C ALA A 42 -12.36 11.30 -0.99
N ARG A 43 -12.61 12.07 -2.05
CA ARG A 43 -12.65 13.56 -2.00
C ARG A 43 -13.57 14.16 -0.94
N ASN A 44 -14.66 13.48 -0.60
CA ASN A 44 -15.65 13.96 0.36
C ASN A 44 -15.49 13.34 1.77
N GLU A 45 -14.54 12.43 1.94
CA GLU A 45 -14.28 11.82 3.23
C GLU A 45 -13.83 12.84 4.27
N ASP A 46 -14.25 12.68 5.50
CA ASP A 46 -14.03 13.63 6.60
C ASP A 46 -12.53 13.91 6.85
N TYR A 47 -11.70 12.85 6.79
CA TYR A 47 -10.25 12.95 6.94
C TYR A 47 -9.59 13.72 5.79
N VAL A 48 -10.12 13.65 4.56
CA VAL A 48 -9.65 14.45 3.42
C VAL A 48 -10.11 15.90 3.57
N GLN A 49 -11.40 16.11 3.91
CA GLN A 49 -11.96 17.45 4.10
C GLN A 49 -11.28 18.21 5.24
N SER A 50 -10.80 17.51 6.26
CA SER A 50 -9.99 18.12 7.34
C SER A 50 -8.69 18.73 6.79
N LEU A 51 -7.99 18.01 5.90
CA LEU A 51 -6.76 18.51 5.25
C LEU A 51 -7.05 19.65 4.27
N VAL A 52 -8.12 19.53 3.46
CA VAL A 52 -8.55 20.59 2.55
C VAL A 52 -8.82 21.89 3.30
N LYS A 53 -9.53 21.85 4.43
CA LYS A 53 -9.80 23.01 5.29
C LYS A 53 -8.51 23.59 5.88
N THR A 54 -7.55 22.75 6.23
CA THR A 54 -6.27 23.17 6.82
C THR A 54 -5.41 23.91 5.80
N TYR A 55 -5.37 23.43 4.54
CA TYR A 55 -4.40 23.89 3.53
C TYR A 55 -5.02 24.71 2.38
N LYS A 56 -6.30 24.99 2.39
CA LYS A 56 -6.99 25.71 1.30
C LYS A 56 -6.30 27.03 0.94
N ASN A 57 -6.26 27.33 -0.35
CA ASN A 57 -5.69 28.55 -0.92
C ASN A 57 -4.19 28.76 -0.64
N SER A 58 -3.44 27.70 -0.40
CA SER A 58 -1.99 27.77 -0.12
C SER A 58 -1.12 27.92 -1.37
N GLY A 59 -1.66 27.71 -2.59
CA GLY A 59 -0.86 27.76 -3.83
C GLY A 59 -1.66 27.64 -5.12
N ASN A 60 -1.05 27.04 -6.17
CA ASN A 60 -1.63 26.99 -7.52
C ASN A 60 -1.79 25.57 -8.10
N ILE A 61 -1.53 24.53 -7.33
CA ILE A 61 -1.60 23.12 -7.76
C ILE A 61 -3.01 22.58 -7.53
N PHE A 62 -3.57 21.90 -8.51
CA PHE A 62 -4.86 21.21 -8.39
C PHE A 62 -4.68 19.83 -7.76
N VAL A 63 -5.63 19.48 -6.90
CA VAL A 63 -5.82 18.11 -6.42
C VAL A 63 -7.10 17.53 -7.06
N LEU A 64 -7.04 16.31 -7.56
CA LEU A 64 -8.18 15.66 -8.20
C LEU A 64 -9.41 15.64 -7.28
N GLY A 65 -10.55 16.02 -7.84
CA GLY A 65 -11.82 16.08 -7.10
C GLY A 65 -12.05 17.35 -6.27
N HIS A 66 -11.10 18.31 -6.22
CA HIS A 66 -11.22 19.55 -5.47
C HIS A 66 -11.15 20.78 -6.36
N LYS A 67 -11.87 21.84 -5.99
CA LYS A 67 -11.87 23.14 -6.67
C LYS A 67 -10.77 24.08 -6.16
N GLU A 68 -10.36 23.86 -4.94
CA GLU A 68 -9.31 24.60 -4.25
C GLU A 68 -7.95 24.31 -4.88
N LYS A 69 -7.02 25.25 -4.71
CA LYS A 69 -5.64 25.12 -5.15
C LYS A 69 -4.70 25.12 -3.93
N PHE A 70 -3.61 24.38 -4.06
CA PHE A 70 -2.70 24.10 -2.96
C PHE A 70 -1.25 24.36 -3.36
N ASP A 71 -0.37 24.55 -2.38
CA ASP A 71 1.07 24.50 -2.61
C ASP A 71 1.52 23.04 -2.87
N LEU A 72 2.80 22.88 -3.23
CA LEU A 72 3.36 21.57 -3.56
C LEU A 72 3.24 20.57 -2.42
N SER A 73 3.56 20.97 -1.19
CA SER A 73 3.50 20.08 -0.02
C SER A 73 2.08 19.69 0.33
N SER A 74 1.18 20.66 0.39
CA SER A 74 -0.22 20.45 0.74
C SER A 74 -0.95 19.61 -0.30
N SER A 75 -0.70 19.82 -1.60
CA SER A 75 -1.29 19.02 -2.68
C SER A 75 -0.87 17.55 -2.58
N ALA A 76 0.40 17.28 -2.23
CA ALA A 76 0.92 15.95 -2.02
C ALA A 76 0.30 15.26 -0.79
N ILE A 77 0.17 16.01 0.33
CA ILE A 77 -0.45 15.49 1.56
C ILE A 77 -1.89 15.10 1.29
N ILE A 78 -2.68 15.96 0.65
CA ILE A 78 -4.09 15.68 0.37
C ILE A 78 -4.21 14.50 -0.61
N SER A 79 -3.47 14.50 -1.72
CA SER A 79 -3.52 13.42 -2.72
C SER A 79 -3.13 12.07 -2.13
N GLY A 80 -2.02 11.99 -1.37
CA GLY A 80 -1.56 10.73 -0.78
C GLY A 80 -2.47 10.20 0.31
N THR A 81 -3.06 11.10 1.10
CA THR A 81 -4.06 10.73 2.11
C THR A 81 -5.33 10.21 1.46
N SER A 82 -5.81 10.85 0.39
CA SER A 82 -6.97 10.39 -0.38
C SER A 82 -6.72 9.03 -1.03
N ALA A 83 -5.54 8.85 -1.64
CA ALA A 83 -5.16 7.60 -2.30
C ALA A 83 -5.17 6.39 -1.36
N HIS A 84 -4.72 6.59 -0.12
CA HIS A 84 -4.53 5.50 0.86
C HIS A 84 -5.70 5.31 1.84
N GLY A 85 -6.54 6.34 1.97
CA GLY A 85 -7.51 6.41 3.06
C GLY A 85 -8.52 5.28 3.13
N GLU A 86 -8.88 4.71 1.98
CA GLU A 86 -9.87 3.64 1.90
C GLU A 86 -9.28 2.23 1.94
N ASP A 87 -7.94 2.10 2.10
CA ASP A 87 -7.23 0.82 2.13
C ASP A 87 -7.49 -0.07 0.91
N TYR A 88 -7.65 0.58 -0.24
CA TYR A 88 -7.98 -0.05 -1.52
C TYR A 88 -6.88 0.12 -2.58
N ASP A 89 -5.79 0.80 -2.23
CA ASP A 89 -4.58 0.97 -3.03
C ASP A 89 -3.76 -0.32 -3.13
N ASP A 90 -2.78 -0.32 -4.04
CA ASP A 90 -1.87 -1.44 -4.28
C ASP A 90 -1.12 -1.90 -3.01
N THR A 91 -0.52 -3.07 -3.10
CA THR A 91 0.40 -3.57 -2.06
C THR A 91 1.60 -4.27 -2.68
N PHE A 92 2.75 -4.21 -2.00
CA PHE A 92 3.92 -5.01 -2.36
C PHE A 92 3.88 -6.33 -1.60
N GLU A 93 3.71 -7.45 -2.32
CA GLU A 93 3.56 -8.78 -1.71
C GLU A 93 4.74 -9.13 -0.80
N GLY A 94 4.45 -9.76 0.34
CA GLY A 94 5.45 -10.12 1.35
C GLY A 94 5.86 -8.97 2.28
N ASN A 95 5.38 -7.76 2.03
CA ASN A 95 5.60 -6.59 2.88
C ASN A 95 4.34 -5.74 3.00
N PRO A 96 4.00 -5.21 4.18
CA PRO A 96 2.86 -4.31 4.36
C PRO A 96 3.18 -2.90 3.86
N MET A 97 3.44 -2.76 2.56
CA MET A 97 3.86 -1.52 1.91
C MET A 97 3.01 -1.23 0.67
N HIS A 98 2.58 0.01 0.53
CA HIS A 98 1.75 0.52 -0.55
C HIS A 98 2.54 1.57 -1.33
N VAL A 99 2.91 1.26 -2.56
CA VAL A 99 3.82 2.09 -3.37
C VAL A 99 3.07 3.19 -4.09
N GLY A 100 1.91 2.86 -4.66
CA GLY A 100 1.15 3.75 -5.53
C GLY A 100 0.68 5.02 -4.83
N ALA A 101 0.23 4.90 -3.58
CA ALA A 101 -0.30 6.04 -2.83
C ALA A 101 0.71 7.21 -2.74
N SER A 102 1.99 6.93 -2.46
CA SER A 102 3.04 7.96 -2.43
C SER A 102 3.51 8.35 -3.84
N MET A 103 3.76 7.36 -4.70
CA MET A 103 4.39 7.61 -6.00
C MET A 103 3.48 8.32 -6.99
N ILE A 104 2.18 7.96 -7.03
CA ILE A 104 1.23 8.65 -7.91
C ILE A 104 0.91 10.05 -7.37
N SER A 105 0.79 10.21 -6.05
CA SER A 105 0.61 11.55 -5.44
C SER A 105 1.78 12.47 -5.74
N MET A 106 3.01 11.95 -5.77
CA MET A 106 4.19 12.67 -6.27
C MET A 106 3.99 13.09 -7.74
N CYS A 107 3.57 12.18 -8.61
CA CYS A 107 3.35 12.50 -10.03
C CYS A 107 2.28 13.58 -10.21
N LEU A 108 1.17 13.52 -9.47
CA LEU A 108 0.09 14.48 -9.55
C LEU A 108 0.52 15.87 -9.08
N SER A 109 1.32 15.98 -8.03
CA SER A 109 1.75 17.24 -7.45
C SER A 109 3.00 17.80 -8.13
N ALA A 110 4.09 17.02 -8.18
CA ALA A 110 5.35 17.45 -8.79
C ALA A 110 5.26 17.57 -10.31
N GLY A 111 4.42 16.75 -10.98
CA GLY A 111 4.15 16.85 -12.40
C GLY A 111 3.66 18.23 -12.79
N GLN A 112 2.71 18.80 -12.04
CA GLN A 112 2.22 20.15 -12.23
C GLN A 112 3.27 21.22 -11.85
N TYR A 113 3.90 21.05 -10.70
CA TYR A 113 4.82 22.06 -10.16
C TYR A 113 6.07 22.23 -11.03
N PHE A 114 6.66 21.14 -11.50
CA PHE A 114 7.88 21.16 -12.32
C PHE A 114 7.58 21.05 -13.83
N ASN A 115 6.32 21.00 -14.24
CA ASN A 115 5.89 20.81 -15.63
C ASN A 115 6.55 19.57 -16.28
N LEU A 116 6.49 18.42 -15.60
CA LEU A 116 7.13 17.18 -16.05
C LEU A 116 6.39 16.56 -17.24
N SER A 117 7.14 16.04 -18.20
CA SER A 117 6.60 15.24 -19.30
C SER A 117 6.16 13.84 -18.82
N GLY A 118 5.32 13.16 -19.61
CA GLY A 118 4.91 11.78 -19.33
C GLY A 118 6.09 10.81 -19.20
N GLU A 119 7.16 11.00 -20.00
CA GLU A 119 8.39 10.21 -19.91
C GLU A 119 9.12 10.44 -18.58
N GLN A 120 9.20 11.68 -18.13
CA GLN A 120 9.76 12.01 -16.81
C GLN A 120 8.92 11.45 -15.66
N LEU A 121 7.59 11.46 -15.78
CA LEU A 121 6.71 10.83 -14.78
C LEU A 121 6.93 9.31 -14.73
N ILE A 122 7.05 8.63 -15.87
CA ILE A 122 7.38 7.19 -15.91
C ILE A 122 8.74 6.94 -15.26
N LYS A 123 9.77 7.74 -15.58
CA LYS A 123 11.10 7.63 -14.95
C LYS A 123 11.00 7.75 -13.43
N SER A 124 10.32 8.77 -12.93
CA SER A 124 10.17 8.99 -11.49
C SER A 124 9.43 7.86 -10.79
N LEU A 125 8.40 7.29 -11.42
CA LEU A 125 7.65 6.13 -10.90
C LEU A 125 8.52 4.88 -10.82
N VAL A 126 9.29 4.59 -11.87
CA VAL A 126 10.19 3.42 -11.87
C VAL A 126 11.28 3.57 -10.83
N VAL A 127 11.98 4.70 -10.82
CA VAL A 127 13.10 4.91 -9.90
C VAL A 127 12.64 4.93 -8.45
N GLY A 128 11.59 5.67 -8.16
CA GLY A 128 11.09 5.79 -6.79
C GLY A 128 10.41 4.52 -6.29
N GLY A 129 9.56 3.91 -7.10
CA GLY A 129 8.87 2.66 -6.74
C GLY A 129 9.85 1.50 -6.57
N GLU A 130 10.88 1.43 -7.43
CA GLU A 130 11.91 0.41 -7.31
C GLU A 130 12.72 0.55 -6.01
N LEU A 131 13.09 1.79 -5.62
CA LEU A 131 13.76 2.00 -4.33
C LEU A 131 12.89 1.59 -3.15
N MET A 132 11.59 1.92 -3.16
CA MET A 132 10.67 1.49 -2.11
C MET A 132 10.64 -0.04 -1.97
N CYS A 133 10.46 -0.76 -3.08
CA CYS A 133 10.43 -2.22 -3.09
C CYS A 133 11.75 -2.81 -2.57
N ARG A 134 12.89 -2.30 -3.02
CA ARG A 134 14.21 -2.77 -2.60
C ARG A 134 14.51 -2.51 -1.13
N LEU A 135 14.12 -1.36 -0.59
CA LEU A 135 14.22 -1.09 0.85
C LEU A 135 13.43 -2.11 1.69
N ALA A 136 12.24 -2.50 1.22
CA ALA A 136 11.45 -3.51 1.90
C ALA A 136 12.08 -4.92 1.84
N LEU A 137 12.82 -5.25 0.77
CA LEU A 137 13.50 -6.53 0.59
C LEU A 137 14.79 -6.66 1.41
N VAL A 138 15.47 -5.55 1.74
CA VAL A 138 16.68 -5.60 2.59
C VAL A 138 16.43 -6.27 3.93
N ALA A 139 15.30 -5.99 4.58
CA ALA A 139 14.93 -6.56 5.87
C ALA A 139 13.40 -6.76 5.93
N PRO A 140 12.86 -7.82 5.30
CA PRO A 140 11.44 -8.05 5.19
C PRO A 140 10.73 -8.02 6.54
N THR A 141 9.65 -7.25 6.64
CA THR A 141 8.83 -7.02 7.85
C THR A 141 9.53 -6.34 9.03
N ALA A 142 10.86 -6.15 9.01
CA ALA A 142 11.63 -5.63 10.16
C ALA A 142 11.19 -4.24 10.61
N MET A 143 10.89 -3.35 9.66
CA MET A 143 10.39 -1.99 9.94
C MET A 143 9.03 -2.02 10.63
N HIS A 144 8.13 -2.87 10.12
CA HIS A 144 6.79 -3.01 10.72
C HIS A 144 6.85 -3.63 12.11
N LYS A 145 7.72 -4.61 12.33
CA LYS A 145 7.95 -5.23 13.65
C LYS A 145 8.61 -4.26 14.65
N GLN A 146 9.32 -3.23 14.16
CA GLN A 146 9.91 -2.16 14.98
C GLN A 146 8.88 -1.08 15.35
N GLY A 147 7.67 -1.10 14.79
CA GLY A 147 6.62 -0.12 15.09
C GLY A 147 6.48 1.00 14.06
N PHE A 148 7.04 0.84 12.86
CA PHE A 148 6.93 1.83 11.80
C PHE A 148 6.09 1.31 10.62
N HIS A 149 5.39 2.22 9.94
CA HIS A 149 4.66 1.93 8.72
C HIS A 149 5.62 1.95 7.53
N PRO A 150 5.90 0.80 6.86
CA PRO A 150 6.86 0.77 5.74
C PRO A 150 6.50 1.72 4.61
N THR A 151 5.21 1.88 4.28
CA THR A 151 4.73 2.86 3.30
C THR A 151 5.19 4.28 3.60
N ALA A 152 5.19 4.67 4.87
CA ALA A 152 5.59 6.01 5.30
C ALA A 152 7.11 6.22 5.17
N ILE A 153 7.88 5.33 5.83
CA ILE A 153 9.33 5.53 5.92
C ILE A 153 10.05 5.22 4.61
N CYS A 154 9.67 4.17 3.87
CA CYS A 154 10.21 3.89 2.54
C CYS A 154 9.66 4.86 1.48
N GLY A 155 8.42 5.33 1.62
CA GLY A 155 7.80 6.29 0.71
C GLY A 155 8.58 7.60 0.62
N THR A 156 9.09 8.10 1.74
CA THR A 156 9.95 9.29 1.75
C THR A 156 11.17 9.10 0.85
N PHE A 157 11.85 7.96 0.93
CA PHE A 157 13.00 7.65 0.06
C PHE A 157 12.59 7.45 -1.40
N GLY A 158 11.50 6.74 -1.65
CA GLY A 158 11.02 6.50 -3.02
C GLY A 158 10.69 7.81 -3.73
N VAL A 159 9.93 8.68 -3.07
CA VAL A 159 9.60 10.00 -3.62
C VAL A 159 10.87 10.85 -3.83
N THR A 160 11.79 10.83 -2.88
CA THR A 160 13.08 11.52 -3.02
C THR A 160 13.84 11.05 -4.26
N ALA A 161 13.94 9.73 -4.45
CA ALA A 161 14.63 9.14 -5.60
C ALA A 161 13.92 9.48 -6.92
N GLY A 162 12.59 9.36 -6.96
CA GLY A 162 11.79 9.72 -8.13
C GLY A 162 12.01 11.17 -8.55
N ILE A 163 11.93 12.12 -7.62
CA ILE A 163 12.14 13.56 -7.91
C ILE A 163 13.60 13.84 -8.24
N ALA A 164 14.58 13.28 -7.53
CA ALA A 164 15.99 13.47 -7.83
C ALA A 164 16.33 13.05 -9.26
N SER A 165 15.74 11.95 -9.75
CA SER A 165 15.97 11.41 -11.10
C SER A 165 15.49 12.31 -12.24
N VAL A 166 14.48 13.15 -12.00
CA VAL A 166 13.88 14.04 -13.02
C VAL A 166 14.31 15.50 -12.88
N LEU A 167 14.89 15.88 -11.74
CA LEU A 167 15.47 17.20 -11.52
C LEU A 167 16.94 17.29 -11.94
N ASN A 168 17.49 16.24 -12.54
CA ASN A 168 18.88 16.12 -13.01
C ASN A 168 19.91 16.36 -11.90
N LEU A 169 19.69 15.78 -10.71
CA LEU A 169 20.67 15.83 -9.64
C LEU A 169 21.90 14.98 -10.00
N SER A 170 23.09 15.52 -9.73
CA SER A 170 24.32 14.70 -9.83
C SER A 170 24.26 13.50 -8.86
N ASP A 171 25.04 12.44 -9.10
CA ASP A 171 25.10 11.27 -8.20
C ASP A 171 25.35 11.69 -6.74
N LYS A 172 26.18 12.69 -6.52
CA LYS A 172 26.48 13.25 -5.19
C LYS A 172 25.27 13.94 -4.57
N GLN A 173 24.57 14.79 -5.32
CA GLN A 173 23.35 15.46 -4.84
C GLN A 173 22.23 14.45 -4.59
N PHE A 174 22.11 13.44 -5.46
CA PHE A 174 21.12 12.38 -5.31
C PHE A 174 21.37 11.58 -4.02
N ALA A 175 22.61 11.12 -3.77
CA ALA A 175 22.97 10.45 -2.53
C ALA A 175 22.72 11.35 -1.30
N SER A 176 23.03 12.66 -1.39
CA SER A 176 22.69 13.63 -0.34
C SER A 176 21.18 13.75 -0.11
N ALA A 177 20.36 13.74 -1.19
CA ALA A 177 18.91 13.76 -1.08
C ALA A 177 18.39 12.55 -0.31
N LEU A 178 18.89 11.35 -0.61
CA LEU A 178 18.55 10.13 0.14
C LEU A 178 18.98 10.24 1.60
N GLY A 179 20.16 10.82 1.87
CA GLY A 179 20.63 11.09 3.24
C GLY A 179 19.69 12.02 4.02
N ILE A 180 19.19 13.08 3.38
CA ILE A 180 18.20 14.01 3.96
C ILE A 180 16.88 13.28 4.21
N ALA A 181 16.42 12.45 3.26
CA ALA A 181 15.20 11.67 3.38
C ALA A 181 15.20 10.78 4.64
N GLY A 182 16.36 10.22 5.02
CA GLY A 182 16.49 9.45 6.26
C GLY A 182 16.10 10.22 7.52
N SER A 183 16.42 11.52 7.57
CA SER A 183 16.06 12.40 8.67
C SER A 183 14.60 12.88 8.62
N LEU A 184 13.95 12.85 7.45
CA LEU A 184 12.56 13.28 7.26
C LEU A 184 11.57 12.11 7.28
N SER A 185 12.04 10.87 7.31
CA SER A 185 11.20 9.67 7.38
C SER A 185 10.50 9.56 8.73
N SER A 186 9.21 9.28 8.72
CA SER A 186 8.39 9.17 9.93
C SER A 186 7.17 8.29 9.67
N GLY A 187 6.40 7.96 10.72
CA GLY A 187 5.15 7.21 10.61
C GLY A 187 5.13 5.97 11.50
N ILE A 188 4.64 6.13 12.73
CA ILE A 188 4.45 5.06 13.71
C ILE A 188 3.13 4.31 13.49
N ILE A 189 3.04 3.06 13.94
CA ILE A 189 1.86 2.21 13.72
C ILE A 189 0.89 2.19 14.91
N GLU A 190 0.98 3.13 15.85
CA GLU A 190 0.10 3.20 17.04
C GLU A 190 -1.39 3.32 16.66
N TYR A 191 -1.69 3.81 15.46
CA TYR A 191 -3.06 3.81 14.93
C TYR A 191 -3.71 2.42 14.89
N LEU A 192 -2.92 1.34 14.90
CA LEU A 192 -3.45 -0.03 14.97
C LEU A 192 -4.06 -0.35 16.33
N ALA A 193 -3.53 0.25 17.41
CA ALA A 193 -4.04 0.05 18.76
C ALA A 193 -5.35 0.82 19.00
N GLU A 194 -5.47 2.03 18.43
CA GLU A 194 -6.59 2.94 18.71
C GLU A 194 -7.61 3.05 17.56
N GLY A 195 -7.31 2.50 16.37
CA GLY A 195 -8.19 2.62 15.19
C GLY A 195 -8.29 4.03 14.62
N THR A 196 -7.26 4.87 14.82
CA THR A 196 -7.24 6.28 14.40
C THR A 196 -6.88 6.48 12.92
N SER A 197 -7.04 7.72 12.43
CA SER A 197 -6.87 8.04 11.00
C SER A 197 -5.43 8.29 10.56
N THR A 198 -4.44 8.25 11.45
CA THR A 198 -3.06 8.66 11.12
C THR A 198 -2.39 7.78 10.06
N LYS A 199 -2.76 6.49 9.93
CA LYS A 199 -2.31 5.64 8.82
C LYS A 199 -2.54 6.31 7.47
N ARG A 200 -3.73 6.89 7.29
CA ARG A 200 -4.17 7.51 6.03
C ARG A 200 -3.27 8.68 5.60
N LEU A 201 -2.76 9.43 6.58
CA LEU A 201 -1.88 10.59 6.34
C LEU A 201 -0.49 10.20 5.82
N HIS A 202 0.01 9.01 6.17
CA HIS A 202 1.41 8.63 6.00
C HIS A 202 1.93 8.75 4.55
N PRO A 203 1.25 8.25 3.50
CA PRO A 203 1.78 8.39 2.13
C PRO A 203 1.86 9.83 1.65
N GLY A 204 0.89 10.66 2.05
CA GLY A 204 0.88 12.08 1.71
C GLY A 204 2.03 12.83 2.39
N TRP A 205 2.25 12.56 3.67
CA TRP A 205 3.38 13.13 4.41
C TRP A 205 4.72 12.67 3.85
N ALA A 206 4.87 11.39 3.54
CA ALA A 206 6.06 10.84 2.88
C ALA A 206 6.32 11.49 1.53
N THR A 207 5.27 11.75 0.75
CA THR A 207 5.37 12.44 -0.55
C THR A 207 5.89 13.87 -0.38
N SER A 208 5.29 14.63 0.53
CA SER A 208 5.74 16.00 0.83
C SER A 208 7.20 16.02 1.30
N SER A 209 7.55 15.18 2.28
CA SER A 209 8.90 15.09 2.85
C SER A 209 9.95 14.69 1.81
N GLY A 210 9.62 13.70 0.97
CA GLY A 210 10.53 13.22 -0.08
C GLY A 210 10.82 14.27 -1.17
N MET A 211 9.81 15.03 -1.59
CA MET A 211 10.01 16.16 -2.51
C MET A 211 10.91 17.22 -1.89
N GLN A 212 10.68 17.58 -0.62
CA GLN A 212 11.53 18.54 0.10
C GLN A 212 12.99 18.08 0.16
N ALA A 213 13.24 16.79 0.48
CA ALA A 213 14.59 16.23 0.53
C ALA A 213 15.34 16.41 -0.82
N ALA A 214 14.68 16.10 -1.94
CA ALA A 214 15.27 16.27 -3.26
C ALA A 214 15.54 17.75 -3.60
N MET A 215 14.60 18.64 -3.29
CA MET A 215 14.74 20.09 -3.55
C MET A 215 15.85 20.72 -2.71
N ILE A 216 15.98 20.34 -1.45
CA ILE A 216 17.04 20.82 -0.54
C ILE A 216 18.41 20.37 -1.07
N ALA A 217 18.54 19.09 -1.44
CA ALA A 217 19.77 18.55 -1.98
C ALA A 217 20.16 19.18 -3.34
N LYS A 218 19.20 19.52 -4.20
CA LYS A 218 19.42 20.25 -5.45
C LYS A 218 20.17 21.57 -5.21
N ASN A 219 19.92 22.21 -4.07
CA ASN A 219 20.59 23.42 -3.65
C ASN A 219 21.86 23.17 -2.83
N ASN A 220 22.48 21.98 -2.99
CA ASN A 220 23.76 21.57 -2.38
C ASN A 220 23.74 21.43 -0.85
N PHE A 221 22.59 21.23 -0.24
CA PHE A 221 22.55 20.83 1.16
C PHE A 221 23.03 19.38 1.28
N ALA A 222 24.03 19.12 2.12
CA ALA A 222 24.66 17.82 2.25
C ALA A 222 23.85 16.90 3.18
N GLY A 223 23.62 15.66 2.74
CA GLY A 223 23.07 14.57 3.53
C GLY A 223 24.08 13.43 3.68
N PRO A 224 23.94 12.55 4.70
CA PRO A 224 24.83 11.42 4.90
C PRO A 224 24.72 10.40 3.75
N ARG A 225 25.85 10.12 3.10
CA ARG A 225 25.89 9.19 1.95
C ARG A 225 25.76 7.71 2.32
N THR A 226 26.01 7.36 3.60
CA THR A 226 25.87 6.00 4.16
C THR A 226 24.50 5.80 4.84
N VAL A 227 23.49 6.50 4.35
CA VAL A 227 22.15 6.54 4.97
C VAL A 227 21.51 5.16 5.15
N PHE A 228 21.82 4.19 4.31
CA PHE A 228 21.27 2.84 4.43
C PHE A 228 22.10 1.95 5.36
N GLU A 229 23.41 1.83 5.10
CA GLU A 229 24.32 0.90 5.75
C GLU A 229 25.08 1.44 6.98
N GLY A 230 25.01 2.74 7.25
CA GLY A 230 25.76 3.38 8.33
C GLY A 230 25.29 2.98 9.73
N ASP A 231 26.15 3.11 10.73
CA ASP A 231 25.87 2.75 12.13
C ASP A 231 24.63 3.48 12.70
N HIS A 232 24.36 4.69 12.25
CA HIS A 232 23.18 5.48 12.59
C HIS A 232 22.23 5.63 11.38
N GLY A 233 22.37 4.75 10.40
CA GLY A 233 21.59 4.76 9.17
C GLY A 233 20.16 4.24 9.35
N PHE A 234 19.42 4.27 8.24
CA PHE A 234 18.00 3.95 8.18
C PHE A 234 17.65 2.59 8.79
N PHE A 235 18.35 1.51 8.40
CA PHE A 235 18.03 0.18 8.91
C PHE A 235 18.38 0.00 10.38
N ASN A 236 19.41 0.69 10.89
CA ASN A 236 19.76 0.65 12.32
C ASN A 236 18.79 1.44 13.19
N SER A 237 18.13 2.46 12.63
CA SER A 237 17.17 3.30 13.32
C SER A 237 15.73 2.77 13.24
N PHE A 238 15.29 2.26 12.08
CA PHE A 238 13.88 1.96 11.80
C PHE A 238 13.55 0.47 11.68
N ALA A 239 14.54 -0.41 11.63
CA ALA A 239 14.31 -1.85 11.49
C ALA A 239 14.69 -2.61 12.75
N LYS A 240 13.93 -3.65 13.08
CA LYS A 240 14.19 -4.52 14.23
C LYS A 240 15.57 -5.19 14.10
N LYS A 241 16.39 -5.12 15.16
CA LYS A 241 17.81 -5.47 15.12
C LYS A 241 18.10 -6.96 14.96
N ASP A 242 17.19 -7.82 15.38
CA ASP A 242 17.28 -9.28 15.33
C ASP A 242 16.88 -9.88 13.96
N ILE A 243 16.59 -9.03 12.97
CA ILE A 243 16.29 -9.47 11.60
C ILE A 243 17.48 -9.18 10.71
N ASP A 244 17.94 -10.21 10.00
CA ASP A 244 19.03 -10.12 9.04
C ASP A 244 18.77 -9.08 7.94
N ARG A 245 19.83 -8.43 7.49
CA ARG A 245 19.78 -7.36 6.46
C ARG A 245 20.62 -7.75 5.28
N ASN A 246 19.96 -7.92 4.13
CA ASN A 246 20.64 -8.13 2.86
C ASN A 246 20.73 -6.81 2.09
N PHE A 247 21.74 -5.99 2.36
CA PHE A 247 21.92 -4.71 1.67
C PHE A 247 22.13 -4.86 0.16
N ASN A 248 22.52 -6.03 -0.33
CA ASN A 248 22.67 -6.27 -1.77
C ASN A 248 21.33 -6.13 -2.54
N GLU A 249 20.20 -6.30 -1.87
CA GLU A 249 18.88 -6.06 -2.49
C GLU A 249 18.73 -4.64 -3.04
N LEU A 250 19.45 -3.66 -2.48
CA LEU A 250 19.40 -2.29 -2.95
C LEU A 250 20.01 -2.10 -4.35
N THR A 251 20.95 -2.96 -4.75
CA THR A 251 21.74 -2.75 -5.97
C THR A 251 21.84 -3.96 -6.89
N ASN A 252 21.50 -5.17 -6.44
CA ASN A 252 21.52 -6.37 -7.27
C ASN A 252 20.57 -6.25 -8.46
N ASP A 253 21.07 -6.58 -9.64
CA ASP A 253 20.28 -6.62 -10.89
C ASP A 253 19.51 -5.33 -11.21
N LEU A 254 19.99 -4.16 -10.75
CA LEU A 254 19.45 -2.86 -11.14
C LEU A 254 19.40 -2.72 -12.66
N GLY A 255 18.24 -2.35 -13.19
CA GLY A 255 18.01 -2.22 -14.64
C GLY A 255 17.72 -3.55 -15.36
N LYS A 256 17.78 -4.69 -14.66
CA LYS A 256 17.41 -6.02 -15.21
C LYS A 256 16.13 -6.54 -14.55
N VAL A 257 16.03 -6.40 -13.23
CA VAL A 257 14.86 -6.80 -12.44
C VAL A 257 14.20 -5.56 -11.88
N TYR A 258 12.90 -5.43 -12.13
CA TYR A 258 12.05 -4.35 -11.63
C TYR A 258 10.99 -4.90 -10.69
N HIS A 259 11.17 -4.74 -9.39
CA HIS A 259 10.23 -5.20 -8.36
C HIS A 259 8.91 -4.43 -8.40
N VAL A 260 8.95 -3.15 -8.78
CA VAL A 260 7.77 -2.29 -8.95
C VAL A 260 6.80 -2.82 -10.01
N LYS A 261 7.23 -3.71 -10.90
CA LYS A 261 6.36 -4.42 -11.84
C LYS A 261 5.37 -5.38 -11.15
N ASN A 262 5.71 -5.86 -9.95
CA ASN A 262 4.99 -6.91 -9.23
C ASN A 262 4.12 -6.37 -8.08
N LEU A 263 3.64 -5.14 -8.20
CA LEU A 263 2.66 -4.62 -7.24
C LEU A 263 1.31 -5.33 -7.42
N ALA A 264 0.71 -5.72 -6.31
CA ALA A 264 -0.60 -6.33 -6.31
C ALA A 264 -1.69 -5.26 -6.23
N PHE A 265 -2.63 -5.29 -7.17
CA PHE A 265 -3.81 -4.45 -7.16
C PHE A 265 -4.90 -5.09 -6.31
N LYS A 266 -5.47 -4.37 -5.36
CA LYS A 266 -6.53 -4.91 -4.52
C LYS A 266 -7.86 -5.01 -5.27
N PRO A 267 -8.48 -6.19 -5.36
CA PRO A 267 -9.84 -6.34 -5.89
C PRO A 267 -10.93 -5.93 -4.88
N PHE A 268 -10.59 -5.81 -3.60
CA PHE A 268 -11.52 -5.50 -2.51
C PHE A 268 -10.98 -4.36 -1.63
N ALA A 269 -11.90 -3.55 -1.06
CA ALA A 269 -11.57 -2.35 -0.28
C ALA A 269 -11.24 -2.67 1.19
N CYS A 270 -10.26 -3.55 1.44
CA CYS A 270 -9.93 -4.02 2.78
C CYS A 270 -8.48 -4.47 2.91
N GLY A 271 -8.09 -4.94 4.10
CA GLY A 271 -6.77 -5.45 4.38
C GLY A 271 -6.37 -6.59 3.42
N THR A 272 -5.14 -6.56 2.92
CA THR A 272 -4.69 -7.51 1.87
C THR A 272 -4.85 -8.97 2.28
N MET A 273 -4.58 -9.29 3.54
CA MET A 273 -4.62 -10.67 4.04
C MET A 273 -6.05 -11.22 4.25
N THR A 274 -7.10 -10.36 4.19
CA THR A 274 -8.49 -10.81 4.25
C THR A 274 -9.03 -11.20 2.87
N GLN A 275 -8.38 -10.73 1.80
CA GLN A 275 -8.91 -10.83 0.43
C GLN A 275 -9.05 -12.26 -0.09
N PRO A 276 -8.12 -13.21 0.16
CA PRO A 276 -8.30 -14.61 -0.24
C PRO A 276 -9.54 -15.25 0.35
N PHE A 277 -9.91 -14.87 1.56
CA PHE A 277 -11.14 -15.38 2.22
C PHE A 277 -12.41 -14.81 1.59
N ILE A 278 -12.37 -13.56 1.08
CA ILE A 278 -13.48 -12.98 0.32
C ILE A 278 -13.68 -13.70 -1.01
N ASP A 279 -12.59 -14.00 -1.73
CA ASP A 279 -12.65 -14.79 -2.98
C ASP A 279 -13.27 -16.17 -2.73
N CYS A 280 -12.89 -16.86 -1.64
CA CYS A 280 -13.51 -18.10 -1.21
C CYS A 280 -15.00 -17.92 -0.91
N ALA A 281 -15.35 -16.89 -0.16
CA ALA A 281 -16.74 -16.60 0.25
C ALA A 281 -17.64 -16.33 -0.95
N ILE A 282 -17.17 -15.56 -1.94
CA ILE A 282 -17.92 -15.30 -3.18
C ILE A 282 -18.21 -16.59 -3.95
N ARG A 283 -17.22 -17.47 -4.10
CA ARG A 283 -17.42 -18.76 -4.77
C ARG A 283 -18.32 -19.71 -3.98
N LEU A 284 -18.23 -19.67 -2.65
CA LEU A 284 -19.11 -20.45 -1.77
C LEU A 284 -20.57 -20.00 -1.86
N LYS A 285 -20.83 -18.69 -1.98
CA LYS A 285 -22.17 -18.17 -2.20
C LYS A 285 -22.85 -18.83 -3.41
N GLU A 286 -22.13 -18.95 -4.53
CA GLU A 286 -22.65 -19.58 -5.74
C GLU A 286 -22.90 -21.10 -5.55
N LYS A 287 -22.03 -21.78 -4.80
CA LYS A 287 -22.12 -23.22 -4.55
C LYS A 287 -23.24 -23.59 -3.57
N ILE A 288 -23.41 -22.80 -2.52
CA ILE A 288 -24.40 -23.05 -1.44
C ILE A 288 -25.80 -22.60 -1.87
N GLY A 289 -25.91 -21.51 -2.60
CA GLY A 289 -27.17 -20.88 -3.02
C GLY A 289 -27.91 -20.24 -1.85
N ASP A 290 -28.38 -21.04 -0.90
CA ASP A 290 -29.12 -20.59 0.30
C ASP A 290 -28.19 -20.49 1.52
N ILE A 291 -27.76 -19.29 1.84
CA ILE A 291 -26.83 -18.98 2.95
C ILE A 291 -27.43 -19.34 4.33
N SER A 292 -28.76 -19.40 4.46
CA SER A 292 -29.41 -19.75 5.73
C SER A 292 -29.12 -21.20 6.16
N LYS A 293 -28.70 -22.08 5.26
CA LYS A 293 -28.30 -23.48 5.53
C LYS A 293 -26.94 -23.60 6.21
N ILE A 294 -26.18 -22.51 6.33
CA ILE A 294 -24.86 -22.53 6.96
C ILE A 294 -25.00 -22.68 8.46
N LYS A 295 -24.36 -23.70 9.03
CA LYS A 295 -24.28 -23.95 10.46
C LYS A 295 -23.00 -23.42 11.09
N LYS A 296 -21.89 -23.50 10.37
CA LYS A 296 -20.57 -23.11 10.85
C LYS A 296 -19.63 -22.82 9.69
N ILE A 297 -18.74 -21.84 9.88
CA ILE A 297 -17.68 -21.51 8.95
C ILE A 297 -16.36 -21.52 9.71
N LYS A 298 -15.39 -22.32 9.27
CA LYS A 298 -14.05 -22.34 9.79
C LYS A 298 -13.08 -21.80 8.74
N ALA A 299 -12.28 -20.81 9.11
CA ALA A 299 -11.19 -20.30 8.30
C ALA A 299 -9.86 -20.91 8.75
N LEU A 300 -9.07 -21.46 7.83
CA LEU A 300 -7.71 -21.88 8.10
C LEU A 300 -6.76 -20.72 7.82
N VAL A 301 -5.97 -20.31 8.81
CA VAL A 301 -5.26 -19.02 8.80
C VAL A 301 -3.80 -19.13 9.21
N GLY A 302 -2.93 -18.32 8.63
CA GLY A 302 -1.56 -18.17 9.10
C GLY A 302 -1.50 -17.46 10.46
N GLU A 303 -0.74 -18.01 11.42
CA GLU A 303 -0.61 -17.51 12.79
C GLU A 303 -0.29 -16.00 12.85
N GLY A 304 0.61 -15.52 11.97
CA GLY A 304 1.02 -14.11 11.92
C GLY A 304 -0.09 -13.12 11.55
N THR A 305 -1.26 -13.59 11.11
CA THR A 305 -2.42 -12.74 10.76
C THR A 305 -3.40 -12.58 11.92
N VAL A 306 -3.37 -13.49 12.90
CA VAL A 306 -4.39 -13.63 13.96
C VAL A 306 -4.57 -12.36 14.77
N HIS A 307 -3.50 -11.84 15.32
CA HIS A 307 -3.55 -10.68 16.23
C HIS A 307 -4.11 -9.40 15.61
N ARG A 308 -4.18 -9.30 14.28
CA ARG A 308 -4.68 -8.10 13.59
C ARG A 308 -6.07 -8.27 13.01
N LEU A 309 -6.37 -9.47 12.50
CA LEU A 309 -7.53 -9.70 11.65
C LEU A 309 -8.59 -10.57 12.30
N TRP A 310 -8.22 -11.27 13.38
CA TRP A 310 -9.08 -12.21 14.06
C TRP A 310 -9.30 -11.90 15.54
N GLU A 311 -8.33 -11.24 16.20
CA GLU A 311 -8.40 -10.96 17.62
C GLU A 311 -8.51 -9.44 17.95
N PRO A 312 -9.25 -9.07 19.01
CA PRO A 312 -10.16 -9.91 19.76
C PRO A 312 -11.38 -10.33 18.90
N ILE A 313 -11.73 -11.61 18.91
CA ILE A 313 -12.76 -12.16 17.99
C ILE A 313 -14.11 -11.49 18.16
N SER A 314 -14.49 -11.08 19.38
CA SER A 314 -15.73 -10.35 19.64
C SER A 314 -15.83 -9.02 18.90
N GLU A 315 -14.73 -8.27 18.84
CA GLU A 315 -14.65 -7.00 18.10
C GLU A 315 -14.62 -7.24 16.58
N LYS A 316 -13.95 -8.31 16.14
CA LYS A 316 -13.89 -8.67 14.72
C LYS A 316 -15.25 -9.15 14.20
N ARG A 317 -16.07 -9.79 15.03
CA ARG A 317 -17.44 -10.16 14.68
C ARG A 317 -18.40 -8.97 14.71
N ASN A 318 -18.09 -7.91 15.47
CA ASN A 318 -18.92 -6.71 15.60
C ASN A 318 -18.01 -5.46 15.46
N PRO A 319 -17.54 -5.15 14.26
CA PRO A 319 -16.64 -4.02 14.06
C PRO A 319 -17.30 -2.70 14.43
N SER A 320 -16.58 -1.85 15.16
CA SER A 320 -17.08 -0.58 15.71
C SER A 320 -17.20 0.56 14.69
N SER A 321 -16.61 0.40 13.50
CA SER A 321 -16.64 1.41 12.44
C SER A 321 -16.45 0.77 11.06
N ALA A 322 -16.83 1.48 10.01
CA ALA A 322 -16.59 1.11 8.62
C ALA A 322 -15.10 0.79 8.36
N TYR A 323 -14.21 1.56 8.98
CA TYR A 323 -12.77 1.33 8.83
C TYR A 323 -12.27 0.09 9.56
N SER A 324 -12.74 -0.18 10.80
CA SER A 324 -12.36 -1.41 11.54
C SER A 324 -12.87 -2.68 10.84
N ALA A 325 -14.03 -2.62 10.16
CA ALA A 325 -14.58 -3.70 9.38
C ALA A 325 -13.64 -4.16 8.24
N LYS A 326 -12.87 -3.24 7.63
CA LYS A 326 -11.85 -3.55 6.60
C LYS A 326 -10.69 -4.41 7.11
N PHE A 327 -10.51 -4.51 8.43
CA PHE A 327 -9.51 -5.34 9.11
C PHE A 327 -10.14 -6.43 9.98
N SER A 328 -11.37 -6.83 9.65
CA SER A 328 -12.07 -7.95 10.26
C SER A 328 -12.27 -9.05 9.22
N THR A 329 -11.53 -10.16 9.34
CA THR A 329 -11.75 -11.29 8.42
C THR A 329 -13.14 -11.91 8.58
N PRO A 330 -13.72 -12.09 9.79
CA PRO A 330 -15.10 -12.55 9.92
C PRO A 330 -16.11 -11.67 9.16
N TYR A 331 -15.99 -10.35 9.28
CA TYR A 331 -16.87 -9.42 8.55
C TYR A 331 -16.66 -9.52 7.02
N CYS A 332 -15.41 -9.57 6.56
CA CYS A 332 -15.07 -9.72 5.15
C CYS A 332 -15.64 -11.01 4.54
N ILE A 333 -15.59 -12.13 5.26
CA ILE A 333 -16.18 -13.40 4.82
C ILE A 333 -17.73 -13.26 4.73
N ALA A 334 -18.36 -12.69 5.74
CA ALA A 334 -19.81 -12.50 5.77
C ALA A 334 -20.30 -11.61 4.61
N ILE A 335 -19.59 -10.51 4.31
CA ILE A 335 -19.86 -9.64 3.15
C ILE A 335 -19.72 -10.41 1.83
N GLY A 336 -18.64 -11.17 1.66
CA GLY A 336 -18.43 -12.00 0.47
C GLY A 336 -19.57 -13.00 0.23
N LEU A 337 -20.01 -13.68 1.28
CA LEU A 337 -21.12 -14.63 1.23
C LEU A 337 -22.48 -13.96 0.93
N LEU A 338 -22.81 -12.86 1.61
CA LEU A 338 -24.11 -12.22 1.47
C LEU A 338 -24.23 -11.36 0.22
N LYS A 339 -23.23 -10.51 -0.03
CA LYS A 339 -23.27 -9.51 -1.12
C LYS A 339 -22.62 -10.00 -2.41
N GLY A 340 -21.70 -10.98 -2.36
CA GLY A 340 -20.92 -11.44 -3.53
C GLY A 340 -19.90 -10.43 -4.04
N LYS A 341 -19.58 -9.41 -3.24
CA LYS A 341 -18.61 -8.35 -3.53
C LYS A 341 -18.16 -7.67 -2.23
N ALA A 342 -17.06 -6.93 -2.27
CA ALA A 342 -16.52 -6.22 -1.11
C ALA A 342 -15.77 -4.94 -1.58
N GLY A 343 -16.49 -4.05 -2.29
CA GLY A 343 -16.02 -2.73 -2.68
C GLY A 343 -16.23 -1.70 -1.56
N LEU A 344 -16.11 -0.42 -1.88
CA LEU A 344 -16.25 0.66 -0.90
C LEU A 344 -17.64 0.69 -0.24
N ALA A 345 -18.69 0.46 -1.03
CA ALA A 345 -20.07 0.51 -0.56
C ALA A 345 -20.42 -0.58 0.47
N GLU A 346 -19.70 -1.70 0.47
CA GLU A 346 -19.92 -2.80 1.40
C GLU A 346 -19.32 -2.54 2.79
N PHE A 347 -18.45 -1.54 2.92
CA PHE A 347 -17.83 -1.11 4.18
C PHE A 347 -18.38 0.24 4.68
N ASP A 348 -19.66 0.51 4.48
CA ASP A 348 -20.34 1.71 4.98
C ASP A 348 -21.01 1.49 6.35
N GLU A 349 -21.40 2.58 7.00
CA GLU A 349 -22.07 2.56 8.31
C GLU A 349 -23.40 1.77 8.32
N LYS A 350 -24.08 1.68 7.18
CA LYS A 350 -25.30 0.89 7.05
C LYS A 350 -25.01 -0.60 7.12
N ASN A 351 -24.02 -1.05 6.38
CA ASN A 351 -23.66 -2.48 6.29
C ASN A 351 -23.00 -2.99 7.57
N ILE A 352 -22.20 -2.20 8.28
CA ILE A 352 -21.60 -2.63 9.55
C ILE A 352 -22.63 -2.83 10.66
N ASN A 353 -23.81 -2.23 10.55
CA ASN A 353 -24.92 -2.37 11.47
C ASN A 353 -26.01 -3.35 10.97
N ASP A 354 -25.81 -3.97 9.80
CA ASP A 354 -26.76 -4.93 9.22
C ASP A 354 -26.80 -6.23 10.04
N GLN A 355 -27.96 -6.52 10.61
CA GLN A 355 -28.15 -7.67 11.51
C GLN A 355 -27.97 -9.02 10.83
N GLU A 356 -28.19 -9.11 9.53
CA GLU A 356 -27.96 -10.33 8.75
C GLU A 356 -26.46 -10.60 8.62
N ILE A 357 -25.67 -9.57 8.34
CA ILE A 357 -24.21 -9.66 8.30
C ILE A 357 -23.68 -10.05 9.69
N LEU A 358 -24.10 -9.33 10.75
CA LEU A 358 -23.65 -9.57 12.12
C LEU A 358 -24.03 -10.94 12.66
N LYS A 359 -25.18 -11.51 12.28
CA LYS A 359 -25.54 -12.89 12.61
C LYS A 359 -24.61 -13.89 11.93
N LEU A 360 -24.27 -13.67 10.66
CA LEU A 360 -23.38 -14.57 9.93
C LEU A 360 -21.96 -14.55 10.50
N THR A 361 -21.46 -13.39 10.94
CA THR A 361 -20.13 -13.31 11.57
C THR A 361 -20.01 -14.18 12.82
N GLN A 362 -21.11 -14.41 13.56
CA GLN A 362 -21.10 -15.25 14.77
C GLN A 362 -20.85 -16.73 14.47
N LEU A 363 -21.14 -17.18 13.25
CA LEU A 363 -20.88 -18.54 12.80
C LEU A 363 -19.45 -18.78 12.34
N ILE A 364 -18.63 -17.69 12.26
CA ILE A 364 -17.27 -17.72 11.72
C ILE A 364 -16.27 -17.87 12.86
N GLU A 365 -15.42 -18.86 12.76
CA GLU A 365 -14.26 -19.10 13.62
C GLU A 365 -13.01 -19.34 12.79
N TYR A 366 -11.84 -19.32 13.44
CA TYR A 366 -10.58 -19.64 12.77
C TYR A 366 -9.85 -20.81 13.44
N GLU A 367 -8.95 -21.41 12.68
CA GLU A 367 -7.98 -22.40 13.14
C GLU A 367 -6.63 -22.09 12.49
N ILE A 368 -5.55 -22.14 13.25
CA ILE A 368 -4.21 -21.91 12.71
C ILE A 368 -3.82 -23.07 11.80
N ASP A 369 -3.48 -22.75 10.55
CA ASP A 369 -2.92 -23.69 9.60
C ASP A 369 -1.39 -23.71 9.73
N PRO A 370 -0.76 -24.78 10.22
CA PRO A 370 0.68 -24.84 10.37
C PRO A 370 1.44 -24.82 9.04
N ASP A 371 0.75 -25.12 7.92
CA ASP A 371 1.32 -25.17 6.57
C ASP A 371 1.12 -23.84 5.82
N ASP A 372 0.53 -22.80 6.45
CA ASP A 372 0.34 -21.49 5.83
C ASP A 372 1.68 -20.79 5.58
N GLU A 373 1.86 -20.28 4.37
CA GLU A 373 3.12 -19.67 3.92
C GLU A 373 3.27 -18.18 4.30
N TYR A 374 2.37 -17.59 5.09
CA TYR A 374 2.48 -16.20 5.50
C TYR A 374 3.85 -15.88 6.16
N PRO A 375 4.55 -14.80 5.81
CA PRO A 375 4.18 -13.68 4.93
C PRO A 375 4.57 -13.85 3.46
N LYS A 376 5.15 -14.97 3.05
CA LYS A 376 5.66 -15.19 1.67
C LYS A 376 4.53 -15.32 0.64
N ASN A 377 3.37 -15.77 1.08
CA ASN A 377 2.17 -15.93 0.27
C ASN A 377 0.95 -15.55 1.09
N TYR A 378 -0.09 -15.06 0.44
CA TYR A 378 -1.37 -14.76 1.06
C TYR A 378 -2.41 -15.71 0.48
N SER A 379 -2.77 -16.72 1.27
CA SER A 379 -3.77 -17.71 0.93
C SER A 379 -4.99 -17.63 1.86
N GLY A 380 -6.05 -18.35 1.54
CA GLY A 380 -7.23 -18.49 2.40
C GLY A 380 -7.95 -19.80 2.12
N THR A 381 -8.40 -20.47 3.16
CA THR A 381 -9.23 -21.66 3.05
C THR A 381 -10.43 -21.51 3.98
N LEU A 382 -11.63 -21.74 3.43
CA LEU A 382 -12.87 -21.80 4.18
C LEU A 382 -13.45 -23.22 4.15
N VAL A 383 -13.81 -23.71 5.32
CA VAL A 383 -14.54 -24.97 5.53
C VAL A 383 -15.92 -24.61 6.05
N VAL A 384 -16.96 -24.89 5.27
CA VAL A 384 -18.33 -24.53 5.60
C VAL A 384 -19.14 -25.79 5.86
N GLU A 385 -19.78 -25.87 7.01
CA GLU A 385 -20.71 -26.92 7.39
C GLU A 385 -22.13 -26.45 7.09
N THR A 386 -22.86 -27.24 6.30
CA THR A 386 -24.28 -27.04 5.98
C THR A 386 -25.11 -28.22 6.42
N GLU A 387 -26.43 -28.16 6.20
CA GLU A 387 -27.33 -29.30 6.41
C GLU A 387 -27.04 -30.47 5.45
N GLU A 388 -26.48 -30.16 4.28
CA GLU A 388 -26.22 -31.12 3.20
C GLU A 388 -24.80 -31.72 3.29
N GLY A 389 -23.96 -31.24 4.21
CA GLY A 389 -22.56 -31.69 4.40
C GLY A 389 -21.58 -30.55 4.46
N GLN A 390 -20.31 -30.91 4.30
CA GLN A 390 -19.19 -29.97 4.38
C GLN A 390 -18.73 -29.56 2.97
N ILE A 391 -18.47 -28.27 2.78
CA ILE A 391 -17.91 -27.70 1.54
C ILE A 391 -16.61 -26.97 1.88
N ILE A 392 -15.56 -27.27 1.11
CA ILE A 392 -14.24 -26.62 1.26
C ILE A 392 -13.97 -25.77 0.02
N GLU A 393 -13.50 -24.55 0.26
CA GLU A 393 -13.06 -23.62 -0.76
C GLU A 393 -11.68 -23.05 -0.42
N LYS A 394 -10.78 -23.01 -1.41
CA LYS A 394 -9.41 -22.53 -1.23
C LYS A 394 -9.04 -21.49 -2.27
N GLN A 395 -8.41 -20.42 -1.83
CA GLN A 395 -7.71 -19.43 -2.64
C GLN A 395 -6.21 -19.55 -2.35
N ALA A 396 -5.47 -20.10 -3.31
CA ALA A 396 -4.06 -20.48 -3.10
C ALA A 396 -3.08 -19.30 -3.06
N CYS A 397 -3.48 -18.15 -3.61
CA CYS A 397 -2.65 -16.94 -3.64
C CYS A 397 -3.53 -15.69 -3.74
N LEU A 398 -2.93 -14.52 -3.52
CA LEU A 398 -3.60 -13.24 -3.64
C LEU A 398 -4.03 -12.97 -5.09
N ARG A 399 -5.34 -12.77 -5.31
CA ARG A 399 -5.86 -12.24 -6.57
C ARG A 399 -5.51 -10.76 -6.69
N GLY A 400 -5.00 -10.36 -7.83
CA GLY A 400 -4.40 -9.05 -8.07
C GLY A 400 -2.88 -9.02 -7.91
N GLY A 401 -2.27 -10.07 -7.36
CA GLY A 401 -0.84 -10.22 -7.20
C GLY A 401 -0.15 -10.90 -8.38
N LYS A 402 1.17 -11.13 -8.24
CA LYS A 402 2.03 -11.66 -9.31
C LYS A 402 1.54 -12.99 -9.91
N LYS A 403 1.03 -13.90 -9.07
CA LYS A 403 0.58 -15.24 -9.51
C LYS A 403 -0.79 -15.22 -10.20
N GLN A 404 -1.63 -14.23 -9.88
CA GLN A 404 -2.98 -14.08 -10.41
C GLN A 404 -3.31 -12.59 -10.60
N PRO A 405 -2.67 -11.91 -11.58
CA PRO A 405 -2.84 -10.47 -11.77
C PRO A 405 -4.27 -10.09 -12.20
N LEU A 406 -4.71 -8.90 -11.79
CA LEU A 406 -5.92 -8.28 -12.36
C LEU A 406 -5.66 -7.87 -13.80
N VAL A 407 -6.68 -8.08 -14.65
CA VAL A 407 -6.65 -7.59 -16.04
C VAL A 407 -7.19 -6.16 -16.11
N PHE A 408 -6.95 -5.51 -17.25
CA PHE A 408 -7.41 -4.11 -17.46
C PHE A 408 -8.89 -3.91 -17.14
N LYS A 409 -9.74 -4.86 -17.52
CA LYS A 409 -11.18 -4.80 -17.27
C LYS A 409 -11.52 -4.72 -15.78
N ASP A 410 -10.79 -5.44 -14.93
CA ASP A 410 -11.02 -5.43 -13.47
C ASP A 410 -10.67 -4.06 -12.89
N ILE A 411 -9.54 -3.48 -13.33
CA ILE A 411 -9.10 -2.14 -12.89
C ILE A 411 -10.04 -1.06 -13.42
N ASP A 412 -10.55 -1.23 -14.65
CA ASP A 412 -11.51 -0.33 -15.25
C ASP A 412 -12.85 -0.34 -14.48
N GLN A 413 -13.33 -1.51 -14.10
CA GLN A 413 -14.51 -1.67 -13.25
C GLN A 413 -14.33 -1.07 -11.84
N LYS A 414 -13.14 -1.18 -11.28
CA LYS A 414 -12.82 -0.57 -9.99
C LYS A 414 -12.80 0.96 -10.06
N PHE A 415 -12.33 1.52 -11.18
CA PHE A 415 -12.25 2.97 -11.39
C PHE A 415 -13.63 3.60 -11.61
N ASN A 416 -14.54 2.92 -12.35
CA ASN A 416 -15.88 3.40 -12.68
C ASN A 416 -16.91 3.16 -11.57
#